data_17ac63ecb047cc54bde4c8b0dca8c3ce
#
_entry.id   17ac63ecb047cc54bde4c8b0dca8c3ce
#
_cell.length_a   1.000
_cell.length_b   1.000
_cell.length_c   1.000
_cell.angle_alpha   90.00
_cell.angle_beta   90.00
_cell.angle_gamma   90.00
#
_symmetry.space_group_name_H-M   'P 1'
#
loop_
_entity.id
_entity.type
_entity.pdbx_description
1 polymer ?
#
loop_
_entity_poly.entity_id
_entity_poly.type
_entity_poly.pdbx_seq_one_letter_code
_entity_poly.pdbx_strand_id
1 'polypeptide(L)'
;MLSTTDPNAAGGSRPTGPGSRGGAITRERIVDAGAMLFYAHGIRAISADKIIANVGITKVTFYRHFHSKDDLVVAYLERRAAWERGKILGAAETANGDVDETIRIIADGIGAEACTPGFRGCPFINAAAEYADAEHPVRQAVAAHRAWFVEMLTKLMASIGINDPAVVAELMMLRDGAMVSGYLNDAEAVASTLLAASRAAIATPRA
;
A
#
# COMPACT_ATOMS: atom_id res chain seq x y z
N MET A 1 -19.09 -7.85 -70.40
CA MET A 1 -19.68 -8.04 -69.07
C MET A 1 -18.60 -7.70 -68.06
N LEU A 2 -18.63 -6.50 -67.53
CA LEU A 2 -17.63 -5.99 -66.57
C LEU A 2 -18.29 -6.02 -65.17
N SER A 3 -17.78 -6.85 -64.26
CA SER A 3 -18.14 -6.84 -62.85
C SER A 3 -17.30 -5.84 -62.11
N THR A 4 -17.94 -4.84 -61.54
CA THR A 4 -17.36 -3.84 -60.63
C THR A 4 -17.34 -4.42 -59.22
N THR A 5 -16.15 -4.54 -58.67
CA THR A 5 -15.91 -4.89 -57.27
C THR A 5 -15.85 -3.60 -56.43
N ASP A 6 -16.68 -3.52 -55.41
CA ASP A 6 -16.77 -2.38 -54.49
C ASP A 6 -15.67 -2.50 -53.40
N PRO A 7 -14.79 -1.49 -53.15
CA PRO A 7 -13.78 -1.52 -52.10
C PRO A 7 -14.18 -0.64 -50.93
N ASN A 8 -15.15 -1.06 -50.11
CA ASN A 8 -15.39 -0.37 -48.82
C ASN A 8 -16.05 -1.24 -47.78
N ALA A 9 -15.26 -2.10 -47.13
CA ALA A 9 -15.70 -2.77 -45.92
C ALA A 9 -14.50 -3.09 -45.00
N ALA A 10 -13.95 -2.07 -44.36
CA ALA A 10 -13.03 -2.26 -43.23
C ALA A 10 -13.29 -1.18 -42.17
N GLY A 11 -14.47 -1.23 -41.60
CA GLY A 11 -14.81 -0.52 -40.36
C GLY A 11 -14.22 -1.26 -39.15
N GLY A 12 -12.92 -1.09 -38.87
CA GLY A 12 -12.29 -1.59 -37.66
C GLY A 12 -12.79 -0.79 -36.44
N SER A 13 -13.75 -1.33 -35.71
CA SER A 13 -14.17 -0.82 -34.41
C SER A 13 -13.01 -0.93 -33.41
N ARG A 14 -12.41 0.20 -33.04
CA ARG A 14 -11.43 0.31 -31.94
C ARG A 14 -12.09 -0.16 -30.64
N PRO A 15 -11.46 -1.05 -29.87
CA PRO A 15 -11.97 -1.42 -28.54
C PRO A 15 -11.84 -0.22 -27.60
N THR A 16 -12.96 0.37 -27.22
CA THR A 16 -13.07 1.49 -26.26
C THR A 16 -13.31 1.02 -24.81
N GLY A 17 -12.87 -0.19 -24.46
CA GLY A 17 -13.01 -0.75 -23.12
C GLY A 17 -11.94 -0.23 -22.12
N PRO A 18 -12.15 -0.42 -20.79
CA PRO A 18 -11.19 -0.03 -19.75
C PRO A 18 -9.82 -0.70 -19.84
N GLY A 19 -9.62 -1.67 -20.73
CA GLY A 19 -8.35 -2.33 -21.03
C GLY A 19 -7.52 -1.68 -22.14
N SER A 20 -7.96 -0.56 -22.73
CA SER A 20 -7.13 0.21 -23.68
C SER A 20 -6.00 0.95 -22.95
N ARG A 21 -4.85 1.19 -23.62
CA ARG A 21 -3.73 1.95 -23.02
C ARG A 21 -4.19 3.29 -22.43
N GLY A 22 -5.09 4.02 -23.08
CA GLY A 22 -5.68 5.25 -22.58
C GLY A 22 -6.55 5.04 -21.32
N GLY A 23 -7.27 3.92 -21.24
CA GLY A 23 -8.05 3.55 -20.08
C GLY A 23 -7.17 3.24 -18.86
N ALA A 24 -6.09 2.51 -19.05
CA ALA A 24 -5.12 2.21 -17.98
C ALA A 24 -4.49 3.49 -17.42
N ILE A 25 -4.03 4.41 -18.28
CA ILE A 25 -3.46 5.71 -17.86
C ILE A 25 -4.49 6.53 -17.06
N THR A 26 -5.76 6.55 -17.47
CA THR A 26 -6.81 7.26 -16.75
C THR A 26 -7.07 6.64 -15.37
N ARG A 27 -7.11 5.30 -15.27
CA ARG A 27 -7.27 4.59 -14.01
C ARG A 27 -6.15 4.93 -13.03
N GLU A 28 -4.90 4.92 -13.48
CA GLU A 28 -3.75 5.27 -12.64
C GLU A 28 -3.83 6.72 -12.13
N ARG A 29 -4.19 7.68 -12.97
CA ARG A 29 -4.40 9.09 -12.56
C ARG A 29 -5.47 9.23 -11.48
N ILE A 30 -6.55 8.44 -11.55
CA ILE A 30 -7.60 8.44 -10.51
C ILE A 30 -7.05 7.87 -9.20
N VAL A 31 -6.27 6.76 -9.26
CA VAL A 31 -5.64 6.17 -8.07
C VAL A 31 -4.62 7.12 -7.46
N ASP A 32 -3.82 7.84 -8.26
CA ASP A 32 -2.86 8.84 -7.78
C ASP A 32 -3.55 9.98 -7.02
N ALA A 33 -4.60 10.56 -7.62
CA ALA A 33 -5.37 11.61 -7.00
C ALA A 33 -6.05 11.12 -5.70
N GLY A 34 -6.63 9.92 -5.73
CA GLY A 34 -7.22 9.28 -4.55
C GLY A 34 -6.20 9.08 -3.45
N ALA A 35 -5.04 8.51 -3.76
CA ALA A 35 -3.96 8.27 -2.80
C ALA A 35 -3.51 9.56 -2.11
N MET A 36 -3.23 10.60 -2.89
CA MET A 36 -2.82 11.91 -2.37
C MET A 36 -3.90 12.51 -1.45
N LEU A 37 -5.14 12.55 -1.89
CA LEU A 37 -6.23 13.19 -1.15
C LEU A 37 -6.63 12.39 0.09
N PHE A 38 -6.74 11.06 0.00
CA PHE A 38 -7.07 10.20 1.13
C PHE A 38 -6.00 10.25 2.21
N TYR A 39 -4.73 10.19 1.81
CA TYR A 39 -3.63 10.23 2.78
C TYR A 39 -3.53 11.59 3.47
N ALA A 40 -3.69 12.69 2.74
CA ALA A 40 -3.58 14.04 3.29
C ALA A 40 -4.75 14.44 4.19
N HIS A 41 -5.98 14.01 3.86
CA HIS A 41 -7.19 14.56 4.47
C HIS A 41 -8.09 13.52 5.16
N GLY A 42 -7.78 12.23 5.05
CA GLY A 42 -8.64 11.13 5.49
C GLY A 42 -9.65 10.70 4.41
N ILE A 43 -10.04 9.44 4.46
CA ILE A 43 -10.86 8.82 3.41
C ILE A 43 -12.29 9.38 3.45
N ARG A 44 -12.88 9.53 4.66
CA ARG A 44 -14.26 10.03 4.81
C ARG A 44 -14.43 11.47 4.39
N ALA A 45 -13.41 12.32 4.56
CA ALA A 45 -13.46 13.74 4.19
C ALA A 45 -13.40 13.99 2.68
N ILE A 46 -13.05 12.99 1.88
CA ILE A 46 -12.89 13.09 0.44
C ILE A 46 -14.03 12.37 -0.27
N SER A 47 -14.85 13.14 -1.01
CA SER A 47 -15.89 12.58 -1.88
C SER A 47 -15.34 12.19 -3.25
N ALA A 48 -16.06 11.30 -3.96
CA ALA A 48 -15.75 10.98 -5.36
C ALA A 48 -15.73 12.23 -6.24
N ASP A 49 -16.64 13.20 -6.00
CA ASP A 49 -16.69 14.44 -6.77
C ASP A 49 -15.42 15.30 -6.62
N LYS A 50 -14.80 15.33 -5.42
CA LYS A 50 -13.51 16.01 -5.21
C LYS A 50 -12.40 15.38 -6.04
N ILE A 51 -12.39 14.05 -6.13
CA ILE A 51 -11.39 13.30 -6.92
C ILE A 51 -11.62 13.53 -8.41
N ILE A 52 -12.87 13.44 -8.88
CA ILE A 52 -13.28 13.71 -10.26
C ILE A 52 -12.84 15.10 -10.70
N ALA A 53 -13.08 16.12 -9.86
CA ALA A 53 -12.66 17.49 -10.11
C ALA A 53 -11.13 17.63 -10.14
N ASN A 54 -10.42 16.99 -9.22
CA ASN A 54 -8.95 17.04 -9.15
C ASN A 54 -8.29 16.42 -10.39
N VAL A 55 -8.83 15.28 -10.87
CA VAL A 55 -8.31 14.60 -12.08
C VAL A 55 -8.73 15.31 -13.37
N GLY A 56 -9.80 16.11 -13.34
CA GLY A 56 -10.35 16.78 -14.52
C GLY A 56 -11.07 15.83 -15.48
N ILE A 57 -11.83 14.87 -14.94
CA ILE A 57 -12.60 13.89 -15.70
C ILE A 57 -14.11 14.03 -15.46
N THR A 58 -14.93 13.32 -16.24
CA THR A 58 -16.38 13.26 -16.02
C THR A 58 -16.75 12.19 -14.98
N LYS A 59 -17.92 12.32 -14.34
CA LYS A 59 -18.50 11.27 -13.47
C LYS A 59 -18.61 9.93 -14.20
N VAL A 60 -19.05 9.94 -15.46
CA VAL A 60 -19.16 8.73 -16.29
C VAL A 60 -17.80 8.06 -16.44
N THR A 61 -16.74 8.84 -16.65
CA THR A 61 -15.37 8.31 -16.74
C THR A 61 -14.93 7.68 -15.44
N PHE A 62 -15.18 8.33 -14.31
CA PHE A 62 -14.84 7.79 -12.99
C PHE A 62 -15.54 6.45 -12.74
N TYR A 63 -16.89 6.42 -12.86
CA TYR A 63 -17.67 5.23 -12.55
C TYR A 63 -17.49 4.07 -13.55
N ARG A 64 -16.91 4.34 -14.71
CA ARG A 64 -16.44 3.27 -15.60
C ARG A 64 -15.20 2.55 -15.07
N HIS A 65 -14.37 3.20 -14.24
CA HIS A 65 -13.15 2.62 -13.67
C HIS A 65 -13.35 2.09 -12.23
N PHE A 66 -14.19 2.75 -11.45
CA PHE A 66 -14.47 2.42 -10.05
C PHE A 66 -15.96 2.56 -9.81
N HIS A 67 -16.64 1.46 -9.47
CA HIS A 67 -18.10 1.47 -9.25
C HIS A 67 -18.49 2.27 -8.00
N SER A 68 -17.55 2.41 -7.05
CA SER A 68 -17.72 3.16 -5.81
C SER A 68 -16.43 3.90 -5.42
N LYS A 69 -16.52 4.81 -4.45
CA LYS A 69 -15.33 5.39 -3.82
C LYS A 69 -14.52 4.33 -3.08
N ASP A 70 -15.18 3.35 -2.48
CA ASP A 70 -14.53 2.30 -1.71
C ASP A 70 -13.71 1.36 -2.61
N ASP A 71 -14.14 1.11 -3.85
CA ASP A 71 -13.30 0.38 -4.83
C ASP A 71 -11.99 1.15 -5.12
N LEU A 72 -12.06 2.48 -5.18
CA LEU A 72 -10.86 3.30 -5.32
C LEU A 72 -9.98 3.26 -4.06
N VAL A 73 -10.57 3.22 -2.87
CA VAL A 73 -9.82 3.07 -1.61
C VAL A 73 -9.10 1.73 -1.57
N VAL A 74 -9.78 0.64 -1.96
CA VAL A 74 -9.15 -0.68 -2.07
C VAL A 74 -7.96 -0.64 -3.05
N ALA A 75 -8.16 -0.09 -4.25
CA ALA A 75 -7.09 0.02 -5.24
C ALA A 75 -5.89 0.86 -4.75
N TYR A 76 -6.15 1.92 -3.99
CA TYR A 76 -5.11 2.71 -3.34
C TYR A 76 -4.31 1.88 -2.33
N LEU A 77 -4.98 1.14 -1.45
CA LEU A 77 -4.32 0.29 -0.45
C LEU A 77 -3.55 -0.88 -1.08
N GLU A 78 -4.11 -1.52 -2.10
CA GLU A 78 -3.43 -2.58 -2.86
C GLU A 78 -2.15 -2.09 -3.52
N ARG A 79 -2.18 -0.91 -4.14
CA ARG A 79 -1.00 -0.28 -4.74
C ARG A 79 0.05 0.06 -3.67
N ARG A 80 -0.38 0.60 -2.52
CA ARG A 80 0.51 0.86 -1.39
C ARG A 80 1.12 -0.43 -0.86
N ALA A 81 0.33 -1.50 -0.70
CA ALA A 81 0.81 -2.82 -0.29
C ALA A 81 1.87 -3.37 -1.26
N ALA A 82 1.64 -3.27 -2.56
CA ALA A 82 2.61 -3.71 -3.56
C ALA A 82 3.93 -2.93 -3.46
N TRP A 83 3.87 -1.62 -3.25
CA TRP A 83 5.04 -0.78 -3.06
C TRP A 83 5.82 -1.15 -1.78
N GLU A 84 5.15 -1.32 -0.63
CA GLU A 84 5.79 -1.73 0.62
C GLU A 84 6.42 -3.12 0.51
N ARG A 85 5.73 -4.07 -0.13
CA ARG A 85 6.27 -5.42 -0.40
C ARG A 85 7.56 -5.34 -1.20
N GLY A 86 7.59 -4.54 -2.26
CA GLY A 86 8.80 -4.34 -3.06
C GLY A 86 9.97 -3.79 -2.24
N LYS A 87 9.71 -2.83 -1.35
CA LYS A 87 10.73 -2.27 -0.45
C LYS A 87 11.29 -3.30 0.52
N ILE A 88 10.41 -4.09 1.15
CA ILE A 88 10.81 -5.09 2.15
C ILE A 88 11.55 -6.26 1.50
N LEU A 89 11.09 -6.75 0.35
CA LEU A 89 11.79 -7.81 -0.38
C LEU A 89 13.15 -7.32 -0.88
N GLY A 90 13.23 -6.09 -1.39
CA GLY A 90 14.51 -5.48 -1.77
C GLY A 90 15.47 -5.28 -0.59
N ALA A 91 14.97 -5.03 0.62
CA ALA A 91 15.80 -5.00 1.84
C ALA A 91 16.40 -6.37 2.13
N ALA A 92 15.59 -7.44 2.06
CA ALA A 92 16.05 -8.81 2.28
C ALA A 92 17.08 -9.26 1.22
N GLU A 93 16.87 -8.90 -0.05
CA GLU A 93 17.83 -9.14 -1.12
C GLU A 93 19.15 -8.39 -0.89
N THR A 94 19.08 -7.11 -0.50
CA THR A 94 20.26 -6.27 -0.22
C THR A 94 21.06 -6.81 0.95
N ALA A 95 20.39 -7.29 2.00
CA ALA A 95 21.00 -7.87 3.18
C ALA A 95 21.59 -9.27 2.95
N ASN A 96 21.35 -9.88 1.78
CA ASN A 96 21.93 -11.18 1.39
C ASN A 96 21.76 -12.28 2.47
N GLY A 97 20.57 -12.34 3.09
CA GLY A 97 20.23 -13.32 4.12
C GLY A 97 20.61 -12.95 5.55
N ASP A 98 21.25 -11.78 5.77
CA ASP A 98 21.48 -11.25 7.11
C ASP A 98 20.19 -10.65 7.66
N VAL A 99 19.67 -11.25 8.72
CA VAL A 99 18.41 -10.85 9.35
C VAL A 99 18.54 -9.50 10.07
N ASP A 100 19.64 -9.28 10.79
CA ASP A 100 19.86 -8.01 11.48
C ASP A 100 19.97 -6.85 10.50
N GLU A 101 20.70 -7.04 9.41
CA GLU A 101 20.83 -6.06 8.33
C GLU A 101 19.47 -5.83 7.62
N THR A 102 18.69 -6.90 7.39
CA THR A 102 17.32 -6.76 6.83
C THR A 102 16.45 -5.86 7.71
N ILE A 103 16.44 -6.11 9.02
CA ILE A 103 15.66 -5.32 9.99
C ILE A 103 16.19 -3.88 10.04
N ARG A 104 17.50 -3.68 9.99
CA ARG A 104 18.10 -2.34 9.94
C ARG A 104 17.63 -1.55 8.72
N ILE A 105 17.68 -2.14 7.52
CA ILE A 105 17.25 -1.49 6.29
C ILE A 105 15.75 -1.16 6.35
N ILE A 106 14.93 -2.05 6.89
CA ILE A 106 13.48 -1.80 7.08
C ILE A 106 13.25 -0.64 8.06
N ALA A 107 13.97 -0.62 9.20
CA ALA A 107 13.84 0.44 10.19
C ALA A 107 14.28 1.80 9.62
N ASP A 108 15.39 1.84 8.90
CA ASP A 108 15.88 3.05 8.21
C ASP A 108 14.85 3.54 7.16
N GLY A 109 14.24 2.63 6.42
CA GLY A 109 13.19 2.95 5.45
C GLY A 109 11.95 3.56 6.09
N ILE A 110 11.50 3.03 7.24
CA ILE A 110 10.38 3.56 8.02
C ILE A 110 10.74 4.94 8.60
N GLY A 111 11.95 5.11 9.14
CA GLY A 111 12.42 6.40 9.63
C GLY A 111 12.50 7.46 8.54
N ALA A 112 13.05 7.11 7.38
CA ALA A 112 13.10 8.00 6.23
C ALA A 112 11.70 8.42 5.74
N GLU A 113 10.75 7.49 5.74
CA GLU A 113 9.34 7.80 5.41
C GLU A 113 8.73 8.73 6.47
N ALA A 114 8.98 8.49 7.76
CA ALA A 114 8.49 9.32 8.85
C ALA A 114 8.99 10.78 8.76
N CYS A 115 10.21 10.98 8.27
CA CYS A 115 10.79 12.32 8.05
C CYS A 115 10.28 13.01 6.77
N THR A 116 9.45 12.33 5.94
CA THR A 116 8.93 12.94 4.71
C THR A 116 7.87 14.00 5.03
N PRO A 117 7.95 15.22 4.44
CA PRO A 117 6.92 16.23 4.62
C PRO A 117 5.53 15.70 4.29
N GLY A 118 4.57 15.93 5.20
CA GLY A 118 3.20 15.45 5.04
C GLY A 118 2.98 14.00 5.47
N PHE A 119 3.95 13.37 6.13
CA PHE A 119 3.76 12.04 6.72
C PHE A 119 2.60 12.03 7.73
N ARG A 120 1.72 11.04 7.62
CA ARG A 120 0.53 10.88 8.47
C ARG A 120 0.40 9.45 9.02
N GLY A 121 1.52 8.79 9.24
CA GLY A 121 1.53 7.41 9.74
C GLY A 121 1.15 6.37 8.68
N CYS A 122 0.76 5.21 9.15
CA CYS A 122 0.46 4.07 8.30
C CYS A 122 -0.88 4.22 7.58
N PRO A 123 -0.93 4.19 6.23
CA PRO A 123 -2.18 4.26 5.47
C PRO A 123 -3.21 3.17 5.84
N PHE A 124 -2.73 1.98 6.19
CA PHE A 124 -3.58 0.85 6.57
C PHE A 124 -4.20 1.03 7.95
N ILE A 125 -3.45 1.56 8.92
CA ILE A 125 -3.97 1.89 10.25
C ILE A 125 -5.03 3.00 10.12
N ASN A 126 -4.74 4.03 9.32
CA ASN A 126 -5.66 5.14 9.07
C ASN A 126 -6.96 4.64 8.42
N ALA A 127 -6.86 3.78 7.40
CA ALA A 127 -8.03 3.18 6.76
C ALA A 127 -8.84 2.31 7.74
N ALA A 128 -8.17 1.49 8.55
CA ALA A 128 -8.85 0.64 9.55
C ALA A 128 -9.60 1.46 10.60
N ALA A 129 -9.09 2.62 11.00
CA ALA A 129 -9.75 3.52 11.94
C ALA A 129 -11.04 4.15 11.37
N GLU A 130 -11.11 4.30 10.04
CA GLU A 130 -12.27 4.87 9.37
C GLU A 130 -13.36 3.84 9.00
N TYR A 131 -13.03 2.55 8.91
CA TYR A 131 -13.94 1.46 8.57
C TYR A 131 -14.03 0.46 9.72
N ALA A 132 -15.12 0.50 10.49
CA ALA A 132 -15.31 -0.34 11.69
C ALA A 132 -15.65 -1.81 11.36
N ASP A 133 -16.40 -2.03 10.27
CA ASP A 133 -16.85 -3.36 9.84
C ASP A 133 -15.68 -4.18 9.30
N ALA A 134 -15.39 -5.32 9.93
CA ALA A 134 -14.30 -6.23 9.55
C ALA A 134 -14.52 -6.87 8.17
N GLU A 135 -15.78 -7.06 7.75
CA GLU A 135 -16.14 -7.68 6.47
C GLU A 135 -16.13 -6.66 5.31
N HIS A 136 -15.97 -5.37 5.62
CA HIS A 136 -15.90 -4.36 4.59
C HIS A 136 -14.67 -4.57 3.68
N PRO A 137 -14.77 -4.44 2.33
CA PRO A 137 -13.66 -4.68 1.40
C PRO A 137 -12.38 -3.91 1.73
N VAL A 138 -12.48 -2.67 2.22
CA VAL A 138 -11.34 -1.86 2.68
C VAL A 138 -10.64 -2.53 3.88
N ARG A 139 -11.40 -3.06 4.85
CA ARG A 139 -10.85 -3.79 6.01
C ARG A 139 -10.20 -5.10 5.60
N GLN A 140 -10.76 -5.79 4.61
CA GLN A 140 -10.16 -7.00 4.04
C GLN A 140 -8.83 -6.70 3.34
N ALA A 141 -8.72 -5.58 2.60
CA ALA A 141 -7.45 -5.15 2.02
C ALA A 141 -6.39 -4.85 3.10
N VAL A 142 -6.79 -4.20 4.20
CA VAL A 142 -5.91 -4.00 5.38
C VAL A 142 -5.48 -5.34 5.98
N ALA A 143 -6.41 -6.26 6.21
CA ALA A 143 -6.13 -7.58 6.79
C ALA A 143 -5.17 -8.39 5.90
N ALA A 144 -5.38 -8.39 4.59
CA ALA A 144 -4.50 -9.07 3.62
C ALA A 144 -3.06 -8.53 3.65
N HIS A 145 -2.89 -7.20 3.72
CA HIS A 145 -1.56 -6.61 3.86
C HIS A 145 -0.89 -7.00 5.18
N ARG A 146 -1.61 -6.96 6.29
CA ARG A 146 -1.07 -7.34 7.61
C ARG A 146 -0.71 -8.82 7.67
N ALA A 147 -1.55 -9.69 7.12
CA ALA A 147 -1.27 -11.13 7.05
C ALA A 147 0.02 -11.42 6.26
N TRP A 148 0.20 -10.75 5.11
CA TRP A 148 1.43 -10.85 4.35
C TRP A 148 2.66 -10.41 5.17
N PHE A 149 2.55 -9.32 5.93
CA PHE A 149 3.66 -8.81 6.74
C PHE A 149 4.04 -9.79 7.86
N VAL A 150 3.03 -10.35 8.53
CA VAL A 150 3.22 -11.41 9.55
C VAL A 150 3.90 -12.63 8.94
N GLU A 151 3.45 -13.10 7.77
CA GLU A 151 4.06 -14.23 7.08
C GLU A 151 5.53 -13.96 6.72
N MET A 152 5.83 -12.78 6.22
CA MET A 152 7.20 -12.35 5.91
C MET A 152 8.08 -12.36 7.16
N LEU A 153 7.65 -11.76 8.26
CA LEU A 153 8.39 -11.76 9.53
C LEU A 153 8.56 -13.17 10.09
N THR A 154 7.54 -14.04 9.98
CA THR A 154 7.62 -15.44 10.41
C THR A 154 8.74 -16.17 9.64
N LYS A 155 8.80 -16.01 8.33
CA LYS A 155 9.85 -16.62 7.51
C LYS A 155 11.24 -16.06 7.85
N LEU A 156 11.33 -14.74 8.07
CA LEU A 156 12.57 -14.09 8.45
C LEU A 156 13.08 -14.60 9.81
N MET A 157 12.22 -14.69 10.81
CA MET A 157 12.59 -15.23 12.14
C MET A 157 12.94 -16.72 12.10
N ALA A 158 12.19 -17.52 11.34
CA ALA A 158 12.47 -18.94 11.16
C ALA A 158 13.85 -19.19 10.53
N SER A 159 14.36 -18.31 9.68
CA SER A 159 15.68 -18.44 9.06
C SER A 159 16.85 -18.37 10.05
N ILE A 160 16.62 -17.81 11.24
CA ILE A 160 17.58 -17.76 12.35
C ILE A 160 17.17 -18.66 13.52
N GLY A 161 16.25 -19.60 13.30
CA GLY A 161 15.82 -20.59 14.29
C GLY A 161 14.78 -20.10 15.30
N ILE A 162 14.21 -18.90 15.12
CA ILE A 162 13.16 -18.37 15.99
C ILE A 162 11.79 -18.72 15.40
N ASN A 163 11.06 -19.60 16.07
CA ASN A 163 9.73 -20.07 15.66
C ASN A 163 8.61 -19.64 16.61
N ASP A 164 8.91 -18.75 17.57
CA ASP A 164 7.93 -18.22 18.51
C ASP A 164 7.06 -17.13 17.85
N PRO A 165 5.74 -17.33 17.70
CA PRO A 165 4.85 -16.35 17.11
C PRO A 165 4.74 -15.06 17.94
N ALA A 166 5.09 -15.09 19.24
CA ALA A 166 5.08 -13.90 20.08
C ALA A 166 6.15 -12.88 19.64
N VAL A 167 7.32 -13.34 19.14
CA VAL A 167 8.34 -12.44 18.58
C VAL A 167 7.80 -11.69 17.37
N VAL A 168 7.11 -12.40 16.46
CA VAL A 168 6.50 -11.81 15.28
C VAL A 168 5.40 -10.79 15.67
N ALA A 169 4.57 -11.11 16.64
CA ALA A 169 3.54 -10.20 17.14
C ALA A 169 4.16 -8.93 17.76
N GLU A 170 5.26 -9.08 18.50
CA GLU A 170 5.98 -7.96 19.09
C GLU A 170 6.61 -7.06 18.01
N LEU A 171 7.28 -7.64 17.01
CA LEU A 171 7.83 -6.89 15.87
C LEU A 171 6.73 -6.13 15.10
N MET A 172 5.56 -6.73 14.93
CA MET A 172 4.41 -6.05 14.33
C MET A 172 3.93 -4.85 15.17
N MET A 173 3.85 -5.01 16.50
CA MET A 173 3.48 -3.91 17.39
C MET A 173 4.53 -2.79 17.38
N LEU A 174 5.82 -3.13 17.36
CA LEU A 174 6.91 -2.16 17.27
C LEU A 174 6.84 -1.37 15.95
N ARG A 175 6.62 -2.06 14.84
CA ARG A 175 6.41 -1.41 13.53
C ARG A 175 5.21 -0.47 13.55
N ASP A 176 4.07 -0.91 14.07
CA ASP A 176 2.86 -0.08 14.14
C ASP A 176 3.10 1.14 15.06
N GLY A 177 3.74 0.93 16.22
CA GLY A 177 4.14 2.00 17.13
C GLY A 177 5.08 3.01 16.49
N ALA A 178 6.06 2.56 15.70
CA ALA A 178 6.98 3.42 14.96
C ALA A 178 6.25 4.34 13.97
N MET A 179 5.27 3.80 13.22
CA MET A 179 4.45 4.58 12.29
C MET A 179 3.59 5.64 12.99
N VAL A 180 3.09 5.34 14.18
CA VAL A 180 2.31 6.29 15.00
C VAL A 180 3.23 7.34 15.62
N SER A 181 4.36 6.91 16.19
CA SER A 181 5.34 7.80 16.82
C SER A 181 5.92 8.82 15.83
N GLY A 182 6.29 8.38 14.62
CA GLY A 182 6.80 9.26 13.58
C GLY A 182 5.80 10.32 13.13
N TYR A 183 4.49 10.06 13.28
CA TYR A 183 3.46 11.05 12.99
C TYR A 183 3.21 12.03 14.15
N LEU A 184 3.30 11.56 15.39
CA LEU A 184 2.91 12.33 16.58
C LEU A 184 4.06 13.08 17.24
N ASN A 185 5.30 12.60 17.08
CA ASN A 185 6.43 13.04 17.89
C ASN A 185 7.68 13.34 17.02
N ASP A 186 8.80 12.77 17.43
CA ASP A 186 10.11 12.93 16.81
C ASP A 186 10.33 11.87 15.73
N ALA A 187 10.20 12.27 14.48
CA ALA A 187 10.40 11.41 13.33
C ALA A 187 11.89 10.96 13.18
N GLU A 188 12.84 11.76 13.65
CA GLU A 188 14.28 11.47 13.52
C GLU A 188 14.69 10.27 14.38
N ALA A 189 14.05 10.07 15.53
CA ALA A 189 14.32 8.97 16.43
C ALA A 189 13.68 7.63 16.02
N VAL A 190 12.79 7.62 15.04
CA VAL A 190 12.01 6.42 14.66
C VAL A 190 12.89 5.26 14.25
N ALA A 191 13.85 5.48 13.32
CA ALA A 191 14.70 4.41 12.81
C ALA A 191 15.52 3.74 13.92
N SER A 192 16.25 4.54 14.70
CA SER A 192 17.13 4.04 15.76
C SER A 192 16.36 3.34 16.89
N THR A 193 15.21 3.91 17.28
CA THR A 193 14.37 3.33 18.32
C THR A 193 13.72 2.01 17.87
N LEU A 194 13.19 1.98 16.65
CA LEU A 194 12.60 0.75 16.10
C LEU A 194 13.66 -0.36 15.98
N LEU A 195 14.85 -0.04 15.47
CA LEU A 195 15.95 -1.01 15.34
C LEU A 195 16.37 -1.56 16.71
N ALA A 196 16.61 -0.68 17.69
CA ALA A 196 17.02 -1.10 19.02
C ALA A 196 15.97 -1.99 19.70
N ALA A 197 14.70 -1.61 19.62
CA ALA A 197 13.59 -2.38 20.19
C ALA A 197 13.42 -3.74 19.47
N SER A 198 13.54 -3.77 18.14
CA SER A 198 13.45 -5.01 17.37
C SER A 198 14.56 -5.99 17.73
N ARG A 199 15.81 -5.52 17.86
CA ARG A 199 16.93 -6.33 18.33
C ARG A 199 16.72 -6.89 19.73
N ALA A 200 16.21 -6.07 20.66
CA ALA A 200 15.87 -6.51 22.01
C ALA A 200 14.79 -7.61 22.00
N ALA A 201 13.75 -7.45 21.23
CA ALA A 201 12.66 -8.43 21.07
C ALA A 201 13.18 -9.78 20.54
N ILE A 202 14.10 -9.76 19.57
CA ILE A 202 14.73 -10.94 18.97
C ILE A 202 15.71 -11.62 19.93
N ALA A 203 16.48 -10.85 20.67
CA ALA A 203 17.50 -11.38 21.59
C ALA A 203 16.94 -11.92 22.91
N THR A 204 15.66 -11.60 23.27
CA THR A 204 15.07 -12.00 24.55
C THR A 204 14.80 -13.49 24.57
N PRO A 205 15.45 -14.28 25.46
CA PRO A 205 15.14 -15.70 25.66
C PRO A 205 13.69 -15.87 26.09
N ARG A 206 12.99 -16.81 25.51
CA ARG A 206 11.60 -17.15 25.89
C ARG A 206 11.57 -18.56 26.45
N ALA A 207 10.91 -18.71 27.58
CA ALA A 207 10.78 -19.98 28.29
C ALA A 207 9.84 -20.94 27.56
#